data_5015232ab19cb6d8badc5d3fe3a16ad1
#
_entry.id   5015232ab19cb6d8badc5d3fe3a16ad1
#
_cell.length_a   1.000
_cell.length_b   1.000
_cell.length_c   1.000
_cell.angle_alpha   90.00
_cell.angle_beta   90.00
_cell.angle_gamma   90.00
#
_symmetry.space_group_name_H-M   'P 1'
#
loop_
_entity.id
_entity.type
_entity.pdbx_description
1 polymer ?
#
loop_
_entity_poly.entity_id
_entity_poly.type
_entity_poly.pdbx_seq_one_letter_code
_entity_poly.pdbx_strand_id
1 'polypeptide(L)'
;AKVAFDHAKVKKGKKKAVVVDLDETMLDNSPYAGWQVQNNKPFDGKDWTRWVEARQSGVVPGAVEFNNYVNTHGGKMFYVSNRKESNEKAGTIYDMKRLGFNGVEDSAFYLKKDKSPKAARFEEIEKQGYEIVVYVGDNLDDFGDAIYGKQNAERRDFVAQNKAKFGKTFIVLPNPNYGGFEGGLAKDYFKGDSSSKVKARLDAIKAWDGK
;
A
#
# COMPACT_ATOMS: atom_id res chain seq x y z
N ALA A 1 -13.03 4.80 6.42
CA ALA A 1 -12.11 4.08 7.29
C ALA A 1 -12.45 4.23 8.78
N LYS A 2 -12.69 5.44 9.31
CA LYS A 2 -13.10 5.67 10.71
C LYS A 2 -14.40 4.92 11.06
N VAL A 3 -15.43 5.07 10.24
CA VAL A 3 -16.72 4.38 10.41
C VAL A 3 -16.54 2.86 10.40
N ALA A 4 -15.71 2.34 9.50
CA ALA A 4 -15.39 0.93 9.43
C ALA A 4 -14.69 0.45 10.70
N PHE A 5 -13.71 1.20 11.18
CA PHE A 5 -13.00 0.92 12.43
C PHE A 5 -13.92 0.93 13.65
N ASP A 6 -14.79 1.93 13.77
CA ASP A 6 -15.71 2.08 14.93
C ASP A 6 -16.69 0.91 15.03
N HIS A 7 -17.30 0.52 13.90
CA HIS A 7 -18.27 -0.58 13.85
C HIS A 7 -17.65 -1.97 13.93
N ALA A 8 -16.34 -2.10 13.71
CA ALA A 8 -15.68 -3.40 13.76
C ALA A 8 -15.67 -3.96 15.17
N LYS A 9 -16.02 -5.23 15.28
CA LYS A 9 -15.95 -6.00 16.54
C LYS A 9 -14.78 -6.95 16.47
N VAL A 10 -14.13 -7.17 17.61
CA VAL A 10 -13.04 -8.15 17.76
C VAL A 10 -13.50 -9.31 18.63
N LYS A 11 -12.90 -10.46 18.42
CA LYS A 11 -13.12 -11.65 19.25
C LYS A 11 -12.68 -11.38 20.69
N LYS A 12 -13.34 -12.07 21.66
CA LYS A 12 -12.99 -11.97 23.06
C LYS A 12 -11.48 -12.26 23.28
N GLY A 13 -10.81 -11.36 23.98
CA GLY A 13 -9.36 -11.49 24.27
C GLY A 13 -8.44 -10.97 23.17
N LYS A 14 -8.95 -10.52 22.00
CA LYS A 14 -8.16 -9.89 20.96
C LYS A 14 -8.17 -8.36 21.08
N LYS A 15 -7.08 -7.73 20.62
CA LYS A 15 -6.95 -6.27 20.52
C LYS A 15 -7.26 -5.84 19.09
N LYS A 16 -7.90 -4.69 18.92
CA LYS A 16 -8.26 -4.16 17.61
C LYS A 16 -7.02 -3.60 16.89
N ALA A 17 -6.79 -4.02 15.64
CA ALA A 17 -5.72 -3.51 14.80
C ALA A 17 -6.25 -3.01 13.45
N VAL A 18 -5.57 -1.99 12.92
CA VAL A 18 -5.69 -1.55 11.52
C VAL A 18 -4.33 -1.75 10.87
N VAL A 19 -4.30 -2.32 9.69
CA VAL A 19 -3.09 -2.36 8.87
C VAL A 19 -3.22 -1.41 7.69
N VAL A 20 -2.15 -0.68 7.42
CA VAL A 20 -2.09 0.27 6.30
C VAL A 20 -0.82 0.06 5.50
N ASP A 21 -0.90 0.25 4.18
CA ASP A 21 0.30 0.48 3.39
C ASP A 21 0.85 1.88 3.65
N LEU A 22 2.02 2.19 3.13
CA LEU A 22 2.67 3.48 3.32
C LEU A 22 2.62 4.35 2.07
N ASP A 23 3.15 3.86 0.97
CA ASP A 23 3.36 4.64 -0.24
C ASP A 23 2.03 4.90 -0.95
N GLU A 24 1.70 6.15 -1.21
CA GLU A 24 0.42 6.63 -1.77
C GLU A 24 -0.82 6.24 -0.94
N THR A 25 -0.57 5.74 0.28
CA THR A 25 -1.63 5.42 1.26
C THR A 25 -1.55 6.34 2.48
N MET A 26 -0.41 6.41 3.13
CA MET A 26 -0.13 7.29 4.26
C MET A 26 0.85 8.40 3.87
N LEU A 27 1.80 8.10 3.00
CA LEU A 27 2.86 8.98 2.54
C LEU A 27 2.67 9.33 1.07
N ASP A 28 2.80 10.62 0.76
CA ASP A 28 2.77 11.15 -0.59
C ASP A 28 4.18 11.22 -1.17
N ASN A 29 4.44 10.43 -2.21
CA ASN A 29 5.70 10.39 -2.95
C ASN A 29 5.59 11.07 -4.32
N SER A 30 4.59 11.89 -4.55
CA SER A 30 4.44 12.64 -5.80
C SER A 30 5.67 13.48 -6.18
N PRO A 31 6.49 14.03 -5.24
CA PRO A 31 7.74 14.69 -5.62
C PRO A 31 8.76 13.75 -6.26
N TYR A 32 8.82 12.47 -5.85
CA TYR A 32 9.66 11.47 -6.50
C TYR A 32 9.16 11.16 -7.93
N ALA A 33 7.85 10.99 -8.08
CA ALA A 33 7.25 10.81 -9.40
C ALA A 33 7.52 12.01 -10.33
N GLY A 34 7.39 13.24 -9.81
CA GLY A 34 7.74 14.48 -10.53
C GLY A 34 9.20 14.50 -10.94
N TRP A 35 10.12 14.10 -10.06
CA TRP A 35 11.54 13.97 -10.39
C TRP A 35 11.79 12.96 -11.50
N GLN A 36 11.11 11.79 -11.47
CA GLN A 36 11.22 10.79 -12.54
C GLN A 36 10.80 11.36 -13.91
N VAL A 37 9.68 12.09 -13.96
CA VAL A 37 9.19 12.74 -15.19
C VAL A 37 10.20 13.76 -15.71
N GLN A 38 10.66 14.67 -14.85
CA GLN A 38 11.61 15.73 -15.24
C GLN A 38 12.95 15.18 -15.72
N ASN A 39 13.39 14.04 -15.22
CA ASN A 39 14.66 13.42 -15.55
C ASN A 39 14.53 12.26 -16.55
N ASN A 40 13.33 12.01 -17.08
CA ASN A 40 13.05 10.89 -17.98
C ASN A 40 13.55 9.55 -17.42
N LYS A 41 13.28 9.29 -16.13
CA LYS A 41 13.75 8.11 -15.39
C LYS A 41 12.60 7.14 -15.14
N PRO A 42 12.79 5.83 -15.44
CA PRO A 42 11.90 4.80 -14.91
C PRO A 42 12.09 4.64 -13.41
N PHE A 43 11.24 3.83 -12.77
CA PHE A 43 11.48 3.41 -11.40
C PHE A 43 12.81 2.64 -11.30
N ASP A 44 13.63 3.06 -10.35
CA ASP A 44 14.87 2.38 -9.95
C ASP A 44 14.95 2.26 -8.43
N GLY A 45 15.30 1.07 -7.93
CA GLY A 45 15.32 0.81 -6.50
C GLY A 45 16.39 1.57 -5.71
N LYS A 46 17.49 2.00 -6.36
CA LYS A 46 18.53 2.82 -5.72
C LYS A 46 18.06 4.27 -5.60
N ASP A 47 17.45 4.80 -6.67
CA ASP A 47 16.89 6.15 -6.65
C ASP A 47 15.72 6.24 -5.67
N TRP A 48 14.91 5.18 -5.54
CA TRP A 48 13.87 5.07 -4.52
C TRP A 48 14.44 5.11 -3.11
N THR A 49 15.46 4.31 -2.82
CA THR A 49 16.12 4.34 -1.50
C THR A 49 16.68 5.74 -1.19
N ARG A 50 17.31 6.40 -2.17
CA ARG A 50 17.78 7.80 -2.00
C ARG A 50 16.65 8.76 -1.67
N TRP A 51 15.48 8.59 -2.32
CA TRP A 51 14.28 9.38 -2.02
C TRP A 51 13.84 9.19 -0.56
N VAL A 52 13.74 7.95 -0.09
CA VAL A 52 13.35 7.66 1.30
C VAL A 52 14.39 8.22 2.29
N GLU A 53 15.68 8.10 1.99
CA GLU A 53 16.76 8.65 2.80
C GLU A 53 16.77 10.20 2.81
N ALA A 54 16.29 10.83 1.75
CA ALA A 54 16.15 12.29 1.68
C ALA A 54 15.08 12.82 2.66
N ARG A 55 14.17 11.96 3.16
CA ARG A 55 13.19 12.29 4.21
C ARG A 55 12.27 13.45 3.83
N GLN A 56 11.78 13.42 2.59
CA GLN A 56 11.00 14.52 2.00
C GLN A 56 9.59 14.08 1.60
N SER A 57 9.15 12.88 2.00
CA SER A 57 7.80 12.43 1.71
C SER A 57 6.77 13.42 2.29
N GLY A 58 5.71 13.65 1.53
CA GLY A 58 4.54 14.37 1.98
C GLY A 58 3.58 13.45 2.75
N VAL A 59 2.39 13.96 3.03
CA VAL A 59 1.32 13.19 3.69
C VAL A 59 0.10 13.11 2.76
N VAL A 60 -0.48 11.93 2.65
CA VAL A 60 -1.76 11.75 1.96
C VAL A 60 -2.87 12.41 2.81
N PRO A 61 -3.73 13.27 2.22
CA PRO A 61 -4.76 13.96 2.97
C PRO A 61 -5.63 13.02 3.81
N GLY A 62 -5.79 13.33 5.10
CA GLY A 62 -6.53 12.53 6.07
C GLY A 62 -5.75 11.39 6.73
N ALA A 63 -4.55 11.06 6.26
CA ALA A 63 -3.77 9.92 6.78
C ALA A 63 -3.35 10.12 8.25
N VAL A 64 -2.81 11.30 8.60
CA VAL A 64 -2.43 11.62 10.00
C VAL A 64 -3.64 11.60 10.91
N GLU A 65 -4.75 12.20 10.45
CA GLU A 65 -6.00 12.22 11.23
C GLU A 65 -6.52 10.81 11.49
N PHE A 66 -6.54 9.95 10.47
CA PHE A 66 -6.99 8.56 10.63
C PHE A 66 -6.06 7.74 11.53
N ASN A 67 -4.74 7.88 11.34
CA ASN A 67 -3.76 7.24 12.21
C ASN A 67 -3.94 7.60 13.67
N ASN A 68 -4.00 8.91 13.95
CA ASN A 68 -4.11 9.41 15.32
C ASN A 68 -5.45 9.00 15.94
N TYR A 69 -6.52 8.99 15.13
CA TYR A 69 -7.82 8.49 15.55
C TYR A 69 -7.75 7.03 16.01
N VAL A 70 -7.24 6.11 15.19
CA VAL A 70 -7.12 4.68 15.53
C VAL A 70 -6.33 4.48 16.82
N ASN A 71 -5.16 5.11 16.93
CA ASN A 71 -4.26 4.92 18.08
C ASN A 71 -4.78 5.54 19.39
N THR A 72 -5.75 6.46 19.32
CA THR A 72 -6.37 7.08 20.51
C THR A 72 -7.76 6.52 20.85
N HIS A 73 -8.36 5.70 19.96
CA HIS A 73 -9.70 5.12 20.16
C HIS A 73 -9.67 3.59 20.36
N GLY A 74 -8.64 3.10 21.07
CA GLY A 74 -8.57 1.70 21.48
C GLY A 74 -8.11 0.71 20.40
N GLY A 75 -7.57 1.21 19.27
CA GLY A 75 -6.90 0.40 18.27
C GLY A 75 -5.39 0.56 18.30
N LYS A 76 -4.70 -0.18 17.45
CA LYS A 76 -3.29 0.01 17.10
C LYS A 76 -3.15 -0.01 15.58
N MET A 77 -2.45 0.97 15.03
CA MET A 77 -2.11 0.99 13.62
C MET A 77 -0.77 0.30 13.39
N PHE A 78 -0.73 -0.56 12.36
CA PHE A 78 0.49 -1.22 11.88
C PHE A 78 0.74 -0.86 10.43
N TYR A 79 1.99 -0.59 10.11
CA TYR A 79 2.44 -0.16 8.78
C TYR A 79 3.06 -1.36 8.06
N VAL A 80 2.35 -1.89 7.06
CA VAL A 80 2.76 -3.08 6.31
C VAL A 80 3.09 -2.68 4.88
N SER A 81 4.36 -2.39 4.60
CA SER A 81 4.80 -1.83 3.33
C SER A 81 5.91 -2.64 2.67
N ASN A 82 6.03 -2.49 1.36
CA ASN A 82 7.13 -3.07 0.59
C ASN A 82 8.38 -2.17 0.54
N ARG A 83 8.43 -1.08 1.31
CA ARG A 83 9.69 -0.44 1.67
C ARG A 83 10.61 -1.46 2.34
N LYS A 84 11.92 -1.40 2.05
CA LYS A 84 12.90 -2.36 2.58
C LYS A 84 13.19 -2.11 4.04
N GLU A 85 13.13 -3.15 4.87
CA GLU A 85 13.47 -3.04 6.29
C GLU A 85 14.93 -2.63 6.50
N SER A 86 15.84 -3.11 5.65
CA SER A 86 17.29 -2.96 5.84
C SER A 86 17.80 -1.52 5.74
N ASN A 87 17.23 -0.70 4.86
CA ASN A 87 17.77 0.63 4.54
C ASN A 87 16.71 1.74 4.35
N GLU A 88 15.43 1.40 4.35
CA GLU A 88 14.36 2.40 4.16
C GLU A 88 13.57 2.67 5.44
N LYS A 89 13.69 1.80 6.48
CA LYS A 89 12.94 1.91 7.73
C LYS A 89 13.22 3.20 8.50
N ALA A 90 14.48 3.56 8.66
CA ALA A 90 14.86 4.74 9.44
C ALA A 90 14.34 6.05 8.83
N GLY A 91 14.47 6.22 7.50
CA GLY A 91 13.92 7.36 6.78
C GLY A 91 12.40 7.44 6.87
N THR A 92 11.73 6.29 6.75
CA THR A 92 10.28 6.16 6.88
C THR A 92 9.80 6.59 8.26
N ILE A 93 10.39 6.06 9.34
CA ILE A 93 10.04 6.43 10.72
C ILE A 93 10.25 7.93 10.96
N TYR A 94 11.36 8.47 10.44
CA TYR A 94 11.64 9.90 10.55
C TYR A 94 10.55 10.74 9.90
N ASP A 95 10.20 10.44 8.64
CA ASP A 95 9.16 11.20 7.91
C ASP A 95 7.81 11.11 8.63
N MET A 96 7.39 9.95 9.07
CA MET A 96 6.12 9.79 9.75
C MET A 96 6.06 10.59 11.06
N LYS A 97 7.14 10.59 11.85
CA LYS A 97 7.24 11.43 13.06
C LYS A 97 7.19 12.91 12.73
N ARG A 98 7.95 13.35 11.72
CA ARG A 98 7.98 14.74 11.25
C ARG A 98 6.60 15.21 10.77
N LEU A 99 5.84 14.33 10.14
CA LEU A 99 4.51 14.62 9.61
C LEU A 99 3.39 14.56 10.66
N GLY A 100 3.68 14.20 11.92
CA GLY A 100 2.74 14.23 13.02
C GLY A 100 1.93 12.94 13.25
N PHE A 101 2.38 11.82 12.71
CA PHE A 101 1.81 10.52 13.03
C PHE A 101 2.18 10.12 14.46
N ASN A 102 1.22 9.66 15.26
CA ASN A 102 1.47 9.05 16.57
C ASN A 102 1.60 7.53 16.47
N GLY A 103 2.07 6.88 17.53
CA GLY A 103 2.25 5.42 17.55
C GLY A 103 3.32 4.92 16.56
N VAL A 104 4.23 5.80 16.14
CA VAL A 104 5.32 5.49 15.20
C VAL A 104 6.49 4.88 15.98
N GLU A 105 6.27 3.65 16.43
CA GLU A 105 7.25 2.81 17.13
C GLU A 105 7.83 1.79 16.17
N ASP A 106 9.06 1.36 16.40
CA ASP A 106 9.72 0.35 15.57
C ASP A 106 8.89 -0.94 15.40
N SER A 107 8.23 -1.36 16.49
CA SER A 107 7.36 -2.55 16.51
C SER A 107 6.06 -2.43 15.73
N ALA A 108 5.70 -1.23 15.24
CA ALA A 108 4.53 -1.04 14.39
C ALA A 108 4.82 -1.26 12.89
N PHE A 109 6.10 -1.39 12.51
CA PHE A 109 6.52 -1.49 11.11
C PHE A 109 6.82 -2.93 10.71
N TYR A 110 6.12 -3.39 9.70
CA TYR A 110 6.28 -4.67 9.03
C TYR A 110 6.70 -4.44 7.57
N LEU A 111 7.96 -4.10 7.39
CA LEU A 111 8.54 -3.79 6.09
C LEU A 111 9.01 -5.04 5.37
N LYS A 112 9.29 -4.89 4.08
CA LYS A 112 9.77 -6.00 3.26
C LYS A 112 11.20 -6.41 3.65
N LYS A 113 11.37 -7.67 4.04
CA LYS A 113 12.67 -8.35 4.13
C LYS A 113 13.01 -8.97 2.76
N ASP A 114 12.37 -10.08 2.46
CA ASP A 114 12.65 -10.87 1.25
C ASP A 114 11.49 -10.84 0.25
N LYS A 115 10.26 -10.99 0.75
CA LYS A 115 9.06 -11.23 -0.06
C LYS A 115 8.14 -10.02 -0.05
N SER A 116 7.58 -9.71 -1.23
CA SER A 116 6.60 -8.62 -1.39
C SER A 116 5.18 -8.99 -0.94
N PRO A 117 4.66 -10.25 -1.07
CA PRO A 117 3.37 -10.63 -0.53
C PRO A 117 3.25 -10.31 0.96
N LYS A 118 2.08 -9.81 1.40
CA LYS A 118 1.89 -9.21 2.74
C LYS A 118 1.28 -10.14 3.78
N ALA A 119 0.68 -11.28 3.38
CA ALA A 119 -0.09 -12.13 4.28
C ALA A 119 0.70 -12.63 5.49
N ALA A 120 1.95 -13.06 5.30
CA ALA A 120 2.79 -13.51 6.42
C ALA A 120 3.02 -12.41 7.47
N ARG A 121 3.12 -11.15 7.06
CA ARG A 121 3.26 -10.00 7.97
C ARG A 121 1.95 -9.70 8.72
N PHE A 122 0.80 -9.94 8.10
CA PHE A 122 -0.49 -9.86 8.78
C PHE A 122 -0.61 -10.94 9.85
N GLU A 123 -0.21 -12.18 9.54
CA GLU A 123 -0.20 -13.28 10.52
C GLU A 123 0.73 -12.99 11.71
N GLU A 124 1.87 -12.35 11.49
CA GLU A 124 2.77 -11.94 12.58
C GLU A 124 2.10 -10.94 13.54
N ILE A 125 1.29 -10.01 13.03
CA ILE A 125 0.51 -9.07 13.83
C ILE A 125 -0.57 -9.84 14.62
N GLU A 126 -1.28 -10.75 13.97
CA GLU A 126 -2.36 -11.53 14.61
C GLU A 126 -1.84 -12.48 15.69
N LYS A 127 -0.64 -13.05 15.53
CA LYS A 127 0.05 -13.87 16.56
C LYS A 127 0.37 -13.09 17.83
N GLN A 128 0.46 -11.76 17.77
CA GLN A 128 0.66 -10.90 18.96
C GLN A 128 -0.64 -10.58 19.69
N GLY A 129 -1.74 -11.26 19.36
CA GLY A 129 -3.03 -11.10 20.02
C GLY A 129 -3.92 -10.00 19.43
N TYR A 130 -3.57 -9.49 18.26
CA TYR A 130 -4.41 -8.55 17.53
C TYR A 130 -5.40 -9.27 16.59
N GLU A 131 -6.49 -8.57 16.25
CA GLU A 131 -7.38 -8.92 15.16
C GLU A 131 -7.41 -7.72 14.21
N ILE A 132 -7.01 -7.95 12.96
CA ILE A 132 -6.98 -6.90 11.94
C ILE A 132 -8.41 -6.69 11.45
N VAL A 133 -8.96 -5.54 11.75
CA VAL A 133 -10.37 -5.21 11.43
C VAL A 133 -10.54 -4.36 10.18
N VAL A 134 -9.51 -3.58 9.83
CA VAL A 134 -9.50 -2.73 8.63
C VAL A 134 -8.12 -2.81 7.98
N TYR A 135 -8.13 -2.94 6.66
CA TYR A 135 -6.97 -2.86 5.79
C TYR A 135 -7.12 -1.61 4.91
N VAL A 136 -6.09 -0.80 4.83
CA VAL A 136 -6.07 0.39 3.97
C VAL A 136 -4.88 0.33 3.04
N GLY A 137 -5.09 0.54 1.77
CA GLY A 137 -4.03 0.56 0.77
C GLY A 137 -4.50 1.14 -0.55
N ASP A 138 -3.56 1.50 -1.41
CA ASP A 138 -3.81 2.02 -2.74
C ASP A 138 -3.79 0.91 -3.81
N ASN A 139 -3.46 -0.32 -3.40
CA ASN A 139 -3.36 -1.48 -4.28
C ASN A 139 -4.12 -2.67 -3.71
N LEU A 140 -4.71 -3.49 -4.58
CA LEU A 140 -5.42 -4.71 -4.14
C LEU A 140 -4.49 -5.71 -3.43
N ASP A 141 -3.18 -5.67 -3.70
CA ASP A 141 -2.18 -6.51 -3.04
C ASP A 141 -2.01 -6.19 -1.54
N ASP A 142 -2.57 -5.06 -1.08
CA ASP A 142 -2.60 -4.64 0.32
C ASP A 142 -3.65 -5.38 1.16
N PHE A 143 -4.53 -6.12 0.50
CA PHE A 143 -5.62 -6.86 1.16
C PHE A 143 -5.34 -8.36 1.28
N GLY A 144 -4.16 -8.80 0.90
CA GLY A 144 -3.71 -10.20 0.99
C GLY A 144 -3.11 -10.73 -0.31
N ASP A 145 -2.62 -11.96 -0.26
CA ASP A 145 -1.80 -12.53 -1.33
C ASP A 145 -2.61 -13.19 -2.46
N ALA A 146 -3.94 -13.28 -2.33
CA ALA A 146 -4.80 -14.02 -3.26
C ALA A 146 -4.69 -13.55 -4.73
N ILE A 147 -4.37 -12.26 -4.91
CA ILE A 147 -4.30 -11.65 -6.25
C ILE A 147 -2.89 -11.15 -6.60
N TYR A 148 -1.90 -11.45 -5.77
CA TYR A 148 -0.53 -11.07 -6.02
C TYR A 148 -0.02 -11.68 -7.33
N GLY A 149 0.48 -10.84 -8.24
CA GLY A 149 0.96 -11.27 -9.56
C GLY A 149 -0.11 -11.73 -10.55
N LYS A 150 -1.39 -11.53 -10.24
CA LYS A 150 -2.52 -11.90 -11.08
C LYS A 150 -2.80 -10.89 -12.20
N GLN A 151 -3.40 -11.38 -13.29
CA GLN A 151 -3.83 -10.55 -14.41
C GLN A 151 -5.05 -9.69 -14.04
N ASN A 152 -5.27 -8.59 -14.75
CA ASN A 152 -6.33 -7.63 -14.41
C ASN A 152 -7.75 -8.20 -14.47
N ALA A 153 -8.00 -9.26 -15.24
CA ALA A 153 -9.27 -9.97 -15.20
C ALA A 153 -9.49 -10.61 -13.81
N GLU A 154 -8.52 -11.40 -13.33
CA GLU A 154 -8.58 -12.05 -12.01
C GLU A 154 -8.64 -11.03 -10.86
N ARG A 155 -7.97 -9.88 -11.01
CA ARG A 155 -8.04 -8.78 -10.04
C ARG A 155 -9.44 -8.17 -9.95
N ARG A 156 -10.12 -7.98 -11.08
CA ARG A 156 -11.53 -7.54 -11.12
C ARG A 156 -12.47 -8.58 -10.51
N ASP A 157 -12.25 -9.86 -10.81
CA ASP A 157 -13.05 -10.95 -10.24
C ASP A 157 -12.92 -11.02 -8.72
N PHE A 158 -11.70 -10.81 -8.18
CA PHE A 158 -11.48 -10.68 -6.74
C PHE A 158 -12.32 -9.57 -6.12
N VAL A 159 -12.37 -8.39 -6.74
CA VAL A 159 -13.19 -7.28 -6.25
C VAL A 159 -14.68 -7.65 -6.27
N ALA A 160 -15.15 -8.25 -7.35
CA ALA A 160 -16.55 -8.69 -7.47
C ALA A 160 -16.92 -9.71 -6.39
N GLN A 161 -16.09 -10.73 -6.18
CA GLN A 161 -16.29 -11.77 -5.18
C GLN A 161 -16.21 -11.26 -3.73
N ASN A 162 -15.44 -10.20 -3.49
CA ASN A 162 -15.25 -9.60 -2.17
C ASN A 162 -16.00 -8.28 -2.00
N LYS A 163 -16.95 -7.96 -2.86
CA LYS A 163 -17.68 -6.67 -2.87
C LYS A 163 -18.16 -6.23 -1.49
N ALA A 164 -18.63 -7.16 -0.66
CA ALA A 164 -19.11 -6.86 0.69
C ALA A 164 -18.04 -6.38 1.68
N LYS A 165 -16.76 -6.62 1.39
CA LYS A 165 -15.63 -6.19 2.22
C LYS A 165 -15.15 -4.79 1.88
N PHE A 166 -15.30 -4.35 0.62
CA PHE A 166 -14.89 -3.01 0.19
C PHE A 166 -15.77 -1.93 0.83
N GLY A 167 -15.11 -0.90 1.37
CA GLY A 167 -15.76 0.15 2.17
C GLY A 167 -16.04 -0.26 3.64
N LYS A 168 -15.70 -1.49 4.03
CA LYS A 168 -15.84 -1.99 5.41
C LYS A 168 -14.52 -2.51 5.96
N THR A 169 -14.06 -3.66 5.49
CA THR A 169 -12.80 -4.27 5.91
C THR A 169 -11.65 -3.80 5.01
N PHE A 170 -11.92 -3.64 3.73
CA PHE A 170 -10.95 -3.20 2.72
C PHE A 170 -11.26 -1.77 2.30
N ILE A 171 -10.36 -0.85 2.60
CA ILE A 171 -10.44 0.55 2.19
C ILE A 171 -9.37 0.79 1.14
N VAL A 172 -9.81 0.92 -0.11
CA VAL A 172 -8.91 1.17 -1.24
C VAL A 172 -8.85 2.66 -1.54
N LEU A 173 -7.63 3.20 -1.66
CA LEU A 173 -7.36 4.55 -2.12
C LEU A 173 -6.99 4.53 -3.62
N PRO A 174 -7.27 5.58 -4.38
CA PRO A 174 -6.91 5.62 -5.78
C PRO A 174 -5.40 5.88 -5.95
N ASN A 175 -4.74 5.05 -6.76
CA ASN A 175 -3.40 5.33 -7.28
C ASN A 175 -3.37 5.03 -8.79
N PRO A 176 -3.52 6.04 -9.67
CA PRO A 176 -3.44 5.85 -11.10
C PRO A 176 -1.99 5.81 -11.62
N ASN A 177 -1.00 6.10 -10.78
CA ASN A 177 0.38 6.30 -11.21
C ASN A 177 1.12 4.97 -11.41
N TYR A 178 1.02 4.06 -10.45
CA TYR A 178 1.64 2.73 -10.49
C TYR A 178 0.90 1.74 -9.61
N GLY A 179 1.19 0.45 -9.79
CA GLY A 179 0.63 -0.59 -8.91
C GLY A 179 0.59 -1.96 -9.56
N GLY A 180 0.02 -2.93 -8.85
CA GLY A 180 -0.15 -4.31 -9.34
C GLY A 180 -1.00 -4.41 -10.60
N PHE A 181 -1.81 -3.39 -10.91
CA PHE A 181 -2.57 -3.30 -12.17
C PHE A 181 -1.67 -3.24 -13.40
N GLU A 182 -0.48 -2.63 -13.32
CA GLU A 182 0.47 -2.64 -14.41
C GLU A 182 0.99 -4.06 -14.71
N GLY A 183 1.37 -4.80 -13.66
CA GLY A 183 1.76 -6.21 -13.78
C GLY A 183 0.64 -7.09 -14.33
N GLY A 184 -0.61 -6.67 -14.13
CA GLY A 184 -1.79 -7.33 -14.65
C GLY A 184 -2.11 -7.05 -16.12
N LEU A 185 -1.35 -6.19 -16.81
CA LEU A 185 -1.53 -5.88 -18.23
C LEU A 185 -1.04 -7.01 -19.13
N ALA A 186 0.08 -7.64 -18.79
CA ALA A 186 0.67 -8.72 -19.53
C ALA A 186 1.43 -9.69 -18.61
N LYS A 187 1.52 -10.96 -19.03
CA LYS A 187 2.35 -11.94 -18.34
C LYS A 187 3.80 -11.45 -18.32
N ASP A 188 4.45 -11.57 -17.16
CA ASP A 188 5.84 -11.15 -16.94
C ASP A 188 6.14 -9.67 -17.22
N TYR A 189 5.13 -8.79 -17.14
CA TYR A 189 5.25 -7.36 -17.43
C TYR A 189 6.48 -6.70 -16.77
N PHE A 190 6.74 -6.97 -15.51
CA PHE A 190 7.86 -6.35 -14.78
C PHE A 190 9.24 -6.90 -15.19
N LYS A 191 9.30 -8.04 -15.89
CA LYS A 191 10.54 -8.59 -16.44
C LYS A 191 10.87 -8.03 -17.82
N GLY A 192 9.90 -7.42 -18.49
CA GLY A 192 10.05 -6.82 -19.81
C GLY A 192 10.90 -5.55 -19.78
N ASP A 193 11.53 -5.26 -20.92
CA ASP A 193 12.20 -3.99 -21.17
C ASP A 193 11.19 -2.82 -21.36
N SER A 194 11.70 -1.61 -21.55
CA SER A 194 10.87 -0.42 -21.72
C SER A 194 9.94 -0.53 -22.94
N SER A 195 10.41 -1.07 -24.06
CA SER A 195 9.62 -1.23 -25.28
C SER A 195 8.48 -2.21 -25.09
N SER A 196 8.73 -3.36 -24.45
CA SER A 196 7.73 -4.36 -24.11
C SER A 196 6.66 -3.81 -23.19
N LYS A 197 7.05 -3.00 -22.17
CA LYS A 197 6.12 -2.35 -21.26
C LYS A 197 5.23 -1.31 -21.96
N VAL A 198 5.82 -0.49 -22.83
CA VAL A 198 5.06 0.47 -23.66
C VAL A 198 4.07 -0.26 -24.55
N LYS A 199 4.52 -1.32 -25.25
CA LYS A 199 3.63 -2.14 -26.08
C LYS A 199 2.47 -2.72 -25.28
N ALA A 200 2.73 -3.32 -24.12
CA ALA A 200 1.69 -3.89 -23.26
C ALA A 200 0.65 -2.85 -22.81
N ARG A 201 1.10 -1.62 -22.52
CA ARG A 201 0.20 -0.51 -22.16
C ARG A 201 -0.67 -0.11 -23.36
N LEU A 202 -0.08 0.03 -24.56
CA LEU A 202 -0.81 0.37 -25.76
C LEU A 202 -1.84 -0.71 -26.13
N ASP A 203 -1.45 -1.98 -26.09
CA ASP A 203 -2.32 -3.12 -26.41
C ASP A 203 -3.51 -3.23 -25.43
N ALA A 204 -3.36 -2.74 -24.21
CA ALA A 204 -4.41 -2.77 -23.17
C ALA A 204 -5.43 -1.61 -23.31
N ILE A 205 -5.17 -0.62 -24.12
CA ILE A 205 -6.08 0.53 -24.34
C ILE A 205 -7.35 0.06 -25.03
N LYS A 206 -8.48 0.35 -24.41
CA LYS A 206 -9.81 0.19 -25.04
C LYS A 206 -10.24 1.53 -25.57
N ALA A 207 -9.88 1.82 -26.81
CA ALA A 207 -10.25 3.07 -27.44
C ALA A 207 -11.69 3.02 -27.97
N TRP A 208 -12.39 4.16 -27.90
CA TRP A 208 -13.60 4.38 -28.67
C TRP A 208 -13.23 4.47 -30.15
N ASP A 209 -14.04 3.87 -31.02
CA ASP A 209 -13.79 3.79 -32.47
C ASP A 209 -14.15 5.07 -33.25
N GLY A 210 -14.64 6.10 -32.57
CA GLY A 210 -15.01 7.39 -33.16
C GLY A 210 -16.43 7.44 -33.72
N LYS A 211 -17.28 6.41 -33.50
CA LYS A 211 -18.66 6.35 -33.99
C LYS A 211 -19.68 6.56 -32.86
#